data_7e1f15c2a48db0c4cc86468b94c1bc22
#
_entry.id   7e1f15c2a48db0c4cc86468b94c1bc22
#
_cell.length_a   1.000
_cell.length_b   1.000
_cell.length_c   1.000
_cell.angle_alpha   90.00
_cell.angle_beta   90.00
_cell.angle_gamma   90.00
#
_symmetry.space_group_name_H-M   'P 1'
#
loop_
_entity.id
_entity.type
_entity.pdbx_description
1 polymer ?
#
loop_
_entity_poly.entity_id
_entity_poly.type
_entity_poly.pdbx_seq_one_letter_code
_entity_poly.pdbx_strand_id
1 'polypeptide(L)'
;MSSNKKKNKMERGLTNRHVQVMAIAGTIGTGLFLGAGRSISLTGPSIILIYMITGAFMFLMMRAVGEMLYQDPEQHTFINFITRHLGKGWGYFSVWSYWLSVVFIGMAEILSLIHISEPTRPR
;
A
#
# COMPACT_ATOMS: atom_id res chain seq x y z
N MET A 1 34.04 -13.72 31.67
CA MET A 1 33.56 -12.45 31.10
C MET A 1 32.43 -12.75 30.13
N SER A 2 31.22 -12.68 30.58
CA SER A 2 30.05 -12.87 29.72
C SER A 2 29.84 -11.61 28.92
N SER A 3 30.19 -11.66 27.66
CA SER A 3 29.84 -10.64 26.69
C SER A 3 28.32 -10.59 26.59
N ASN A 4 27.74 -9.61 27.23
CA ASN A 4 26.31 -9.30 27.17
C ASN A 4 26.01 -8.74 25.76
N LYS A 5 25.98 -9.64 24.76
CA LYS A 5 25.33 -9.35 23.50
C LYS A 5 23.84 -9.17 23.82
N LYS A 6 23.45 -7.97 24.20
CA LYS A 6 22.08 -7.52 24.04
C LYS A 6 21.78 -7.67 22.54
N LYS A 7 21.32 -8.86 22.16
CA LYS A 7 20.57 -9.01 20.92
C LYS A 7 19.42 -8.02 21.07
N ASN A 8 19.47 -6.94 20.33
CA ASN A 8 18.31 -6.13 20.05
C ASN A 8 17.32 -7.07 19.34
N LYS A 9 16.64 -7.89 20.11
CA LYS A 9 15.40 -8.50 19.66
C LYS A 9 14.50 -7.31 19.44
N MET A 10 14.29 -6.95 18.19
CA MET A 10 13.11 -6.19 17.84
C MET A 10 11.96 -6.98 18.44
N GLU A 11 11.42 -6.47 19.51
CA GLU A 11 10.27 -7.07 20.15
C GLU A 11 9.18 -7.07 19.10
N ARG A 12 8.73 -8.25 18.71
CA ARG A 12 7.51 -8.42 17.90
C ARG A 12 6.32 -8.03 18.77
N GLY A 13 6.22 -6.74 19.06
CA GLY A 13 5.11 -6.17 19.83
C GLY A 13 3.82 -6.03 19.02
N LEU A 14 3.89 -6.31 17.71
CA LEU A 14 2.73 -6.23 16.83
C LEU A 14 2.03 -7.59 16.79
N THR A 15 0.85 -7.64 17.36
CA THR A 15 -0.08 -8.77 17.24
C THR A 15 -0.69 -8.78 15.82
N ASN A 16 -1.06 -9.93 15.29
CA ASN A 16 -1.77 -10.06 14.00
C ASN A 16 -2.94 -9.07 13.86
N ARG A 17 -3.62 -8.82 14.96
CA ARG A 17 -4.72 -7.87 15.04
C ARG A 17 -4.31 -6.43 14.75
N HIS A 18 -3.16 -6.00 15.29
CA HIS A 18 -2.61 -4.67 15.01
C HIS A 18 -2.23 -4.52 13.54
N VAL A 19 -1.61 -5.53 12.96
CA VAL A 19 -1.23 -5.52 11.52
C VAL A 19 -2.47 -5.44 10.63
N GLN A 20 -3.52 -6.20 10.94
CA GLN A 20 -4.78 -6.15 10.19
C GLN A 20 -5.45 -4.78 10.27
N VAL A 21 -5.54 -4.19 11.46
CA VAL A 21 -6.13 -2.86 11.63
C VAL A 21 -5.31 -1.80 10.90
N MET A 22 -3.99 -1.87 10.99
CA MET A 22 -3.10 -0.94 10.26
C MET A 22 -3.23 -1.08 8.74
N ALA A 23 -3.36 -2.31 8.24
CA ALA A 23 -3.55 -2.57 6.82
C ALA A 23 -4.88 -2.00 6.32
N ILE A 24 -5.97 -2.22 7.05
CA ILE A 24 -7.28 -1.67 6.74
C ILE A 24 -7.26 -0.14 6.80
N ALA A 25 -6.69 0.44 7.85
CA ALA A 25 -6.59 1.88 8.01
C ALA A 25 -5.74 2.52 6.90
N GLY A 26 -4.66 1.85 6.46
CA GLY A 26 -3.81 2.32 5.37
C GLY A 26 -4.47 2.24 4.00
N THR A 27 -5.40 1.31 3.80
CA THR A 27 -6.17 1.21 2.55
C THR A 27 -7.32 2.21 2.46
N ILE A 28 -7.84 2.66 3.61
CA ILE A 28 -8.84 3.72 3.68
C ILE A 28 -8.11 5.07 3.50
N GLY A 29 -7.88 5.45 2.26
CA GLY A 29 -7.19 6.69 1.92
C GLY A 29 -8.09 7.64 1.11
N THR A 30 -7.44 8.59 0.44
CA THR A 30 -8.07 9.59 -0.44
C THR A 30 -8.96 8.97 -1.52
N GLY A 31 -8.62 7.77 -1.98
CA GLY A 31 -9.40 7.05 -2.99
C GLY A 31 -10.82 6.76 -2.53
N LEU A 32 -11.00 6.39 -1.27
CA LEU A 32 -12.32 6.12 -0.72
C LEU A 32 -13.13 7.41 -0.51
N PHE A 33 -12.52 8.42 0.07
CA PHE A 33 -13.24 9.66 0.43
C PHE A 33 -13.48 10.61 -0.75
N LEU A 34 -12.50 10.79 -1.62
CA LEU A 34 -12.62 11.69 -2.77
C LEU A 34 -13.04 10.98 -4.06
N GLY A 35 -12.53 9.77 -4.29
CA GLY A 35 -12.76 9.04 -5.53
C GLY A 35 -14.09 8.29 -5.56
N ALA A 36 -14.53 7.74 -4.45
CA ALA A 36 -15.70 6.87 -4.42
C ALA A 36 -16.99 7.60 -4.81
N GLY A 37 -17.23 8.79 -4.25
CA GLY A 37 -18.44 9.56 -4.55
C GLY A 37 -18.56 9.92 -6.02
N ARG A 38 -17.46 10.37 -6.63
CA ARG A 38 -17.42 10.71 -8.04
C ARG A 38 -17.55 9.49 -8.96
N SER A 39 -16.88 8.41 -8.59
CA SER A 39 -16.94 7.16 -9.35
C SER A 39 -18.35 6.56 -9.32
N ILE A 40 -19.02 6.59 -8.18
CA ILE A 40 -20.40 6.12 -8.03
C ILE A 40 -21.37 6.96 -8.88
N SER A 41 -21.22 8.27 -8.89
CA SER A 41 -22.09 9.18 -9.66
C SER A 41 -21.94 9.01 -11.19
N LEU A 42 -20.74 8.61 -11.66
CA LEU A 42 -20.49 8.40 -13.08
C LEU A 42 -20.87 6.99 -13.56
N THR A 43 -20.67 5.98 -12.73
CA THR A 43 -20.79 4.56 -13.12
C THR A 43 -22.11 3.93 -12.68
N GLY A 44 -22.74 4.50 -11.67
CA GLY A 44 -23.99 3.93 -11.11
C GLY A 44 -23.77 2.54 -10.50
N PRO A 45 -24.78 1.64 -10.53
CA PRO A 45 -24.70 0.33 -9.87
C PRO A 45 -23.66 -0.61 -10.45
N SER A 46 -23.17 -0.38 -11.68
CA SER A 46 -22.11 -1.17 -12.32
C SER A 46 -20.77 -1.10 -11.59
N ILE A 47 -20.59 -0.11 -10.72
CA ILE A 47 -19.37 0.05 -9.91
C ILE A 47 -19.09 -1.16 -9.02
N ILE A 48 -20.16 -1.82 -8.51
CA ILE A 48 -20.04 -3.01 -7.66
C ILE A 48 -19.31 -4.12 -8.42
N LEU A 49 -19.65 -4.32 -9.68
CA LEU A 49 -19.06 -5.35 -10.52
C LEU A 49 -17.59 -5.05 -10.80
N ILE A 50 -17.27 -3.78 -11.07
CA ILE A 50 -15.89 -3.31 -11.27
C ILE A 50 -15.05 -3.54 -10.02
N TYR A 51 -15.57 -3.18 -8.84
CA TYR A 51 -14.88 -3.39 -7.57
C TYR A 51 -14.68 -4.87 -7.24
N MET A 52 -15.64 -5.73 -7.54
CA MET A 52 -15.51 -7.18 -7.36
C MET A 52 -14.38 -7.74 -8.23
N ILE A 53 -14.35 -7.40 -9.50
CA ILE A 53 -13.30 -7.86 -10.44
C ILE A 53 -11.94 -7.32 -10.02
N THR A 54 -11.84 -6.03 -9.76
CA THR A 54 -10.58 -5.39 -9.33
C THR A 54 -10.09 -5.96 -8.01
N GLY A 55 -10.99 -6.16 -7.04
CA GLY A 55 -10.66 -6.77 -5.75
C GLY A 55 -10.13 -8.21 -5.89
N ALA A 56 -10.72 -9.00 -6.78
CA ALA A 56 -10.25 -10.35 -7.08
C ALA A 56 -8.83 -10.33 -7.68
N PHE A 57 -8.56 -9.45 -8.63
CA PHE A 57 -7.21 -9.28 -9.18
C PHE A 57 -6.19 -8.82 -8.14
N MET A 58 -6.54 -7.85 -7.32
CA MET A 58 -5.69 -7.36 -6.23
C MET A 58 -5.39 -8.47 -5.22
N PHE A 59 -6.38 -9.28 -4.89
CA PHE A 59 -6.20 -10.43 -4.01
C PHE A 59 -5.21 -11.45 -4.59
N LEU A 60 -5.34 -11.78 -5.88
CA LEU A 60 -4.41 -12.68 -6.56
C LEU A 60 -2.99 -12.12 -6.61
N MET A 61 -2.84 -10.83 -6.89
CA MET A 61 -1.53 -10.16 -6.88
C MET A 61 -0.89 -10.22 -5.48
N MET A 62 -1.64 -9.88 -4.44
CA MET A 62 -1.14 -9.89 -3.07
C MET A 62 -0.77 -11.30 -2.61
N ARG A 63 -1.54 -12.29 -3.03
CA ARG A 63 -1.23 -13.70 -2.77
C ARG A 63 0.07 -14.12 -3.46
N ALA A 64 0.27 -13.76 -4.71
CA ALA A 64 1.50 -14.05 -5.46
C ALA A 64 2.72 -13.39 -4.80
N VAL A 65 2.62 -12.15 -4.40
CA VAL A 65 3.70 -11.43 -3.68
C VAL A 65 3.98 -12.11 -2.33
N GLY A 66 2.93 -12.51 -1.60
CA GLY A 66 3.07 -13.24 -0.34
C GLY A 66 3.77 -14.59 -0.50
N GLU A 67 3.47 -15.34 -1.54
CA GLU A 67 4.15 -16.60 -1.85
C GLU A 67 5.64 -16.38 -2.19
N MET A 68 5.95 -15.35 -2.96
CA MET A 68 7.33 -14.99 -3.28
C MET A 68 8.14 -14.63 -2.03
N LEU A 69 7.57 -13.84 -1.13
CA LEU A 69 8.21 -13.47 0.14
C LEU A 69 8.37 -14.65 1.09
N TYR A 70 7.47 -15.63 1.03
CA TYR A 70 7.54 -16.83 1.85
C TYR A 70 8.66 -17.77 1.39
N GLN A 71 8.90 -17.86 0.10
CA GLN A 71 9.96 -18.71 -0.46
C GLN A 71 11.36 -18.19 -0.16
N ASP A 72 11.51 -16.88 -0.06
CA ASP A 72 12.82 -16.22 0.12
C ASP A 72 12.74 -15.14 1.22
N PRO A 73 12.68 -15.52 2.51
CA PRO A 73 12.48 -14.60 3.62
C PRO A 73 13.66 -13.63 3.84
N GLU A 74 14.79 -13.85 3.19
CA GLU A 74 15.94 -12.93 3.22
C GLU A 74 15.73 -11.70 2.33
N GLN A 75 14.80 -11.78 1.40
CA GLN A 75 14.48 -10.65 0.52
C GLN A 75 13.45 -9.73 1.20
N HIS A 76 13.93 -8.68 1.81
CA HIS A 76 13.08 -7.73 2.55
C HIS A 76 12.21 -6.83 1.66
N THR A 77 12.39 -6.88 0.35
CA THR A 77 11.70 -5.97 -0.57
C THR A 77 11.38 -6.65 -1.90
N PHE A 78 10.16 -6.41 -2.42
CA PHE A 78 9.75 -6.92 -3.75
C PHE A 78 10.67 -6.43 -4.89
N ILE A 79 11.36 -5.31 -4.71
CA ILE A 79 12.30 -4.74 -5.67
C ILE A 79 13.47 -5.71 -5.92
N ASN A 80 13.92 -6.43 -4.90
CA ASN A 80 14.97 -7.42 -5.02
C ASN A 80 14.56 -8.58 -5.93
N PHE A 81 13.30 -9.00 -5.87
CA PHE A 81 12.76 -10.01 -6.78
C PHE A 81 12.75 -9.53 -8.23
N ILE A 82 12.36 -8.28 -8.46
CA ILE A 82 12.37 -7.68 -9.80
C ILE A 82 13.80 -7.61 -10.34
N THR A 83 14.74 -7.15 -9.53
CA THR A 83 16.15 -7.06 -9.91
C THR A 83 16.74 -8.42 -10.24
N ARG A 84 16.39 -9.45 -9.49
CA ARG A 84 16.90 -10.80 -9.67
C ARG A 84 16.34 -11.48 -10.93
N HIS A 85 15.05 -11.28 -11.25
CA HIS A 85 14.38 -11.97 -12.35
C HIS A 85 14.38 -11.20 -13.66
N LEU A 86 14.28 -9.88 -13.61
CA LEU A 86 14.18 -9.01 -14.79
C LEU A 86 15.47 -8.22 -15.08
N GLY A 87 16.42 -8.19 -14.15
CA GLY A 87 17.69 -7.48 -14.31
C GLY A 87 17.76 -6.15 -13.55
N LYS A 88 18.98 -5.59 -13.47
CA LYS A 88 19.26 -4.36 -12.73
C LYS A 88 18.52 -3.13 -13.27
N GLY A 89 18.33 -3.02 -14.56
CA GLY A 89 17.63 -1.90 -15.18
C GLY A 89 16.17 -1.81 -14.75
N TRP A 90 15.46 -2.91 -14.72
CA TRP A 90 14.08 -3.01 -14.26
C TRP A 90 13.95 -2.81 -12.75
N GLY A 91 14.92 -3.28 -11.98
CA GLY A 91 14.99 -3.00 -10.54
C GLY A 91 15.13 -1.51 -10.27
N TYR A 92 16.03 -0.83 -10.97
CA TYR A 92 16.23 0.61 -10.86
C TYR A 92 14.97 1.40 -11.26
N PHE A 93 14.34 1.03 -12.37
CA PHE A 93 13.07 1.64 -12.80
C PHE A 93 11.96 1.46 -11.75
N SER A 94 11.87 0.28 -11.15
CA SER A 94 10.88 -0.01 -10.09
C SER A 94 11.08 0.83 -8.84
N VAL A 95 12.33 1.05 -8.42
CA VAL A 95 12.66 1.93 -7.28
C VAL A 95 12.19 3.36 -7.54
N TRP A 96 12.52 3.90 -8.71
CA TRP A 96 12.13 5.25 -9.09
C TRP A 96 10.60 5.40 -9.21
N SER A 97 9.95 4.44 -9.84
CA SER A 97 8.49 4.42 -9.97
C SER A 97 7.79 4.35 -8.62
N TYR A 98 8.30 3.53 -7.72
CA TYR A 98 7.78 3.41 -6.36
C TYR A 98 7.95 4.72 -5.57
N TRP A 99 9.16 5.31 -5.62
CA TRP A 99 9.44 6.57 -4.95
C TRP A 99 8.52 7.69 -5.46
N LEU A 100 8.40 7.81 -6.78
CA LEU A 100 7.52 8.80 -7.40
C LEU A 100 6.05 8.60 -6.99
N SER A 101 5.59 7.35 -6.98
CA SER A 101 4.23 7.00 -6.54
C SER A 101 3.97 7.42 -5.10
N VAL A 102 4.90 7.17 -4.19
CA VAL A 102 4.78 7.56 -2.78
C VAL A 102 4.70 9.09 -2.64
N VAL A 103 5.49 9.83 -3.40
CA VAL A 103 5.44 11.30 -3.40
C VAL A 103 4.07 11.80 -3.88
N PHE A 104 3.56 11.28 -4.99
CA PHE A 104 2.24 11.66 -5.51
C PHE A 104 1.10 11.31 -4.56
N ILE A 105 1.16 10.14 -3.93
CA ILE A 105 0.17 9.72 -2.93
C ILE A 105 0.21 10.69 -1.74
N GLY A 106 1.39 11.02 -1.22
CA GLY A 106 1.55 11.99 -0.13
C GLY A 106 0.98 13.38 -0.49
N MET A 107 1.24 13.85 -1.69
CA MET A 107 0.66 15.11 -2.17
C MET A 107 -0.87 15.05 -2.26
N ALA A 108 -1.42 13.96 -2.76
CA ALA A 108 -2.87 13.77 -2.86
C ALA A 108 -3.54 13.72 -1.47
N GLU A 109 -2.90 13.08 -0.49
CA GLU A 109 -3.39 13.03 0.88
C GLU A 109 -3.39 14.41 1.55
N ILE A 110 -2.33 15.19 1.37
CA ILE A 110 -2.27 16.56 1.89
C ILE A 110 -3.38 17.43 1.27
N LEU A 111 -3.56 17.35 -0.04
CA LEU A 111 -4.64 18.09 -0.72
C LEU A 111 -6.03 17.66 -0.22
N SER A 112 -6.21 16.37 0.04
CA SER A 112 -7.45 15.84 0.62
C SER A 112 -7.73 16.43 2.00
N LEU A 113 -6.71 16.46 2.86
CA LEU A 113 -6.83 17.06 4.19
C LEU A 113 -7.17 18.54 4.15
N ILE A 114 -6.57 19.30 3.24
CA ILE A 114 -6.87 20.72 3.05
C ILE A 114 -8.33 20.89 2.62
N HIS A 115 -8.83 20.08 1.70
CA HIS A 115 -10.23 20.17 1.26
C HIS A 115 -11.24 19.80 2.35
N ILE A 116 -10.90 18.89 3.24
CA ILE A 116 -11.75 18.48 4.37
C ILE A 116 -11.76 19.57 5.46
N SER A 117 -10.62 20.21 5.68
CA SER A 117 -10.48 21.25 6.71
C SER A 117 -10.93 22.64 6.26
N GLU A 118 -11.14 22.85 4.97
CA GLU A 118 -11.74 24.09 4.49
C GLU A 118 -13.25 24.08 4.75
N PRO A 119 -13.75 24.95 5.66
CA PRO A 119 -15.20 25.05 5.84
C PRO A 119 -15.80 25.55 4.52
N THR A 120 -16.70 24.75 3.94
CA THR A 120 -17.53 25.17 2.81
C THR A 120 -18.16 26.50 3.15
N ARG A 121 -17.67 27.60 2.53
CA ARG A 121 -18.35 28.88 2.60
C ARG A 121 -19.74 28.70 2.01
N PRO A 122 -20.82 28.91 2.78
CA PRO A 122 -22.14 28.98 2.20
C PRO A 122 -22.19 30.21 1.29
N ARG A 123 -22.46 29.96 0.02
CA ARG A 123 -22.83 31.04 -0.91
C ARG A 123 -24.28 31.39 -0.69
#